data_6b9fbfd1f822499bd72677ef75764a0a
#
_entry.id   6b9fbfd1f822499bd72677ef75764a0a
#
_cell.length_a   1.000
_cell.length_b   1.000
_cell.length_c   1.000
_cell.angle_alpha   90.00
_cell.angle_beta   90.00
_cell.angle_gamma   90.00
#
_symmetry.space_group_name_H-M   'P 1'
#
loop_
_entity.id
_entity.type
_entity.pdbx_description
1 polymer ?
#
loop_
_entity_poly.entity_id
_entity_poly.type
_entity_poly.pdbx_seq_one_letter_code
_entity_poly.pdbx_strand_id
1 'polypeptide(L)'
;MADGVFSVLLVDLDDFKEVNDTRGHAEGDRTLIWVARFLERNVRDHDIVCRTGGDEFVILLPNAGEAGSSLLIDRLRSALDAANAGRVTPIGLSIGSATWPDNGSSAERLLESADMAMYQTKQRRKAARLPAKTIPMRVRAMEDETLPWGGPTSGS
;
A
#
# COMPACT_ATOMS: atom_id res chain seq x y z
N MET A 1 27.47 22.08 4.20
CA MET A 1 26.28 21.70 4.96
C MET A 1 25.09 21.97 4.08
N ALA A 2 24.43 20.96 3.58
CA ALA A 2 23.24 21.20 2.77
C ALA A 2 22.08 21.50 3.69
N ASP A 3 21.70 22.77 3.80
CA ASP A 3 20.44 23.20 4.40
C ASP A 3 19.26 22.88 3.48
N GLY A 4 19.35 21.77 2.76
CA GLY A 4 18.37 21.38 1.75
C GLY A 4 17.34 20.41 2.29
N VAL A 5 16.08 20.65 1.96
CA VAL A 5 14.98 19.69 2.15
C VAL A 5 15.10 18.62 1.07
N PHE A 6 14.96 17.35 1.47
CA PHE A 6 14.83 16.22 0.54
C PHE A 6 13.91 15.16 1.15
N SER A 7 13.33 14.33 0.30
CA SER A 7 12.50 13.22 0.75
C SER A 7 13.05 11.89 0.25
N VAL A 8 12.82 10.84 1.01
CA VAL A 8 13.09 9.46 0.64
C VAL A 8 11.78 8.68 0.64
N LEU A 9 11.58 7.87 -0.40
CA LEU A 9 10.48 6.92 -0.47
C LEU A 9 11.05 5.51 -0.41
N LEU A 10 10.46 4.68 0.44
CA LEU A 10 10.64 3.24 0.41
C LEU A 10 9.46 2.60 -0.32
N VAL A 11 9.76 1.73 -1.24
CA VAL A 11 8.78 1.03 -2.08
C VAL A 11 9.01 -0.46 -1.97
N ASP A 12 7.96 -1.21 -1.67
CA ASP A 12 7.99 -2.66 -1.57
C ASP A 12 6.90 -3.27 -2.45
N LEU A 13 7.22 -4.37 -3.15
CA LEU A 13 6.24 -5.11 -3.92
C LEU A 13 5.36 -5.93 -2.99
N ASP A 14 4.06 -5.79 -3.13
CA ASP A 14 3.10 -6.61 -2.40
C ASP A 14 3.08 -8.03 -2.98
N ASP A 15 3.13 -9.03 -2.08
CA ASP A 15 3.00 -10.44 -2.42
C ASP A 15 4.02 -10.97 -3.43
N PHE A 16 5.23 -10.37 -3.48
CA PHE A 16 6.28 -10.78 -4.42
C PHE A 16 6.71 -12.23 -4.22
N LYS A 17 6.76 -12.70 -2.97
CA LYS A 17 7.05 -14.11 -2.67
C LYS A 17 6.03 -15.05 -3.31
N GLU A 18 4.74 -14.67 -3.29
CA GLU A 18 3.68 -15.45 -3.93
C GLU A 18 3.87 -15.51 -5.45
N VAL A 19 4.31 -14.43 -6.08
CA VAL A 19 4.64 -14.44 -7.52
C VAL A 19 5.75 -15.45 -7.82
N ASN A 20 6.84 -15.45 -7.04
CA ASN A 20 7.92 -16.41 -7.20
C ASN A 20 7.45 -17.86 -6.96
N ASP A 21 6.66 -18.09 -5.92
CA ASP A 21 6.22 -19.43 -5.52
C ASP A 21 5.21 -20.02 -6.53
N THR A 22 4.34 -19.18 -7.12
CA THR A 22 3.28 -19.63 -8.04
C THR A 22 3.66 -19.56 -9.50
N ARG A 23 4.54 -18.63 -9.91
CA ARG A 23 4.89 -18.37 -11.32
C ARG A 23 6.37 -18.55 -11.64
N GLY A 24 7.19 -18.84 -10.63
CA GLY A 24 8.62 -19.06 -10.74
C GLY A 24 9.45 -17.77 -10.67
N HIS A 25 10.75 -17.94 -10.42
CA HIS A 25 11.70 -16.83 -10.25
C HIS A 25 11.89 -16.01 -11.53
N ALA A 26 11.75 -16.61 -12.72
CA ALA A 26 11.83 -15.88 -13.97
C ALA A 26 10.72 -14.83 -14.11
N GLU A 27 9.50 -15.12 -13.66
CA GLU A 27 8.40 -14.17 -13.64
C GLU A 27 8.61 -13.11 -12.55
N GLY A 28 9.14 -13.49 -11.38
CA GLY A 28 9.56 -12.55 -10.36
C GLY A 28 10.58 -11.56 -10.88
N ASP A 29 11.59 -12.00 -11.60
CA ASP A 29 12.61 -11.14 -12.20
C ASP A 29 12.01 -10.17 -13.24
N ARG A 30 11.11 -10.63 -14.08
CA ARG A 30 10.39 -9.76 -15.03
C ARG A 30 9.55 -8.71 -14.31
N THR A 31 8.91 -9.08 -13.25
CA THR A 31 8.13 -8.15 -12.40
C THR A 31 9.02 -7.08 -11.80
N LEU A 32 10.19 -7.45 -11.26
CA LEU A 32 11.17 -6.50 -10.73
C LEU A 32 11.68 -5.54 -11.80
N ILE A 33 12.02 -6.03 -12.98
CA ILE A 33 12.46 -5.20 -14.11
C ILE A 33 11.35 -4.24 -14.53
N TRP A 34 10.12 -4.73 -14.60
CA TRP A 34 8.96 -3.90 -14.93
C TRP A 34 8.76 -2.78 -13.90
N VAL A 35 8.83 -3.11 -12.60
CA VAL A 35 8.68 -2.12 -11.52
C VAL A 35 9.80 -1.09 -11.57
N ALA A 36 11.05 -1.50 -11.77
CA ALA A 36 12.18 -0.56 -11.90
C ALA A 36 11.91 0.47 -13.02
N ARG A 37 11.54 0.00 -14.20
CA ARG A 37 11.21 0.87 -15.34
C ARG A 37 9.97 1.73 -15.10
N PHE A 38 8.98 1.18 -14.41
CA PHE A 38 7.78 1.92 -14.01
C PHE A 38 8.14 3.09 -13.09
N LEU A 39 8.95 2.85 -12.08
CA LEU A 39 9.40 3.89 -11.15
C LEU A 39 10.22 4.96 -11.89
N GLU A 40 11.23 4.56 -12.69
CA GLU A 40 12.07 5.47 -13.46
C GLU A 40 11.28 6.39 -14.41
N ARG A 41 10.22 5.88 -15.02
CA ARG A 41 9.36 6.69 -15.92
C ARG A 41 8.47 7.68 -15.21
N ASN A 42 8.25 7.49 -13.93
CA ASN A 42 7.33 8.30 -13.12
C ASN A 42 8.05 9.29 -12.19
N VAL A 43 9.36 9.29 -12.15
CA VAL A 43 10.17 10.26 -11.40
C VAL A 43 10.76 11.31 -12.34
N ARG A 44 11.33 12.36 -11.77
CA ARG A 44 12.01 13.44 -12.52
C ARG A 44 13.46 13.02 -12.83
N ASP A 45 14.10 13.69 -13.79
CA ASP A 45 15.47 13.38 -14.21
C ASP A 45 16.51 13.47 -13.08
N HIS A 46 16.27 14.29 -12.08
CA HIS A 46 17.17 14.47 -10.92
C HIS A 46 16.78 13.61 -9.70
N ASP A 47 15.66 12.92 -9.75
CA ASP A 47 15.30 11.93 -8.75
C ASP A 47 16.10 10.65 -8.97
N ILE A 48 16.41 9.96 -7.90
CA ILE A 48 17.26 8.76 -7.96
C ILE A 48 16.42 7.55 -7.53
N VAL A 49 16.36 6.55 -8.40
CA VAL A 49 15.71 5.26 -8.11
C VAL A 49 16.78 4.20 -7.91
N CYS A 50 16.75 3.51 -6.79
CA CYS A 50 17.66 2.42 -6.46
C CYS A 50 16.87 1.18 -6.01
N ARG A 51 17.33 0.00 -6.41
CA ARG A 51 16.89 -1.26 -5.79
C ARG A 51 17.86 -1.58 -4.66
N THR A 52 17.35 -1.77 -3.45
CA THR A 52 18.15 -2.03 -2.24
C THR A 52 18.27 -3.51 -1.90
N GLY A 53 17.44 -4.34 -2.45
CA GLY A 53 17.48 -5.78 -2.28
C GLY A 53 16.11 -6.41 -2.51
N GLY A 54 16.05 -7.70 -2.82
CA GLY A 54 14.82 -8.46 -2.96
C GLY A 54 13.78 -7.73 -3.82
N ASP A 55 12.70 -7.33 -3.19
CA ASP A 55 11.54 -6.64 -3.73
C ASP A 55 11.42 -5.17 -3.27
N GLU A 56 12.51 -4.60 -2.74
CA GLU A 56 12.55 -3.23 -2.21
C GLU A 56 13.28 -2.26 -3.12
N PHE A 57 12.69 -1.06 -3.25
CA PHE A 57 13.25 0.08 -3.97
C PHE A 57 13.29 1.31 -3.07
N VAL A 58 14.24 2.18 -3.31
CA VAL A 58 14.35 3.49 -2.67
C VAL A 58 14.31 4.55 -3.76
N ILE A 59 13.56 5.62 -3.52
CA ILE A 59 13.55 6.80 -4.37
C ILE A 59 14.01 7.99 -3.53
N LEU A 60 15.05 8.67 -3.98
CA LEU A 60 15.53 9.90 -3.37
C LEU A 60 15.04 11.08 -4.20
N LEU A 61 14.42 12.04 -3.54
CA LEU A 61 13.86 13.27 -4.13
C LEU A 61 14.63 14.49 -3.62
N PRO A 62 15.69 14.93 -4.34
CA PRO A 62 16.39 16.15 -3.97
C PRO A 62 15.46 17.35 -4.06
N ASN A 63 15.62 18.29 -3.12
CA ASN A 63 14.84 19.55 -3.08
C ASN A 63 13.31 19.36 -3.06
N ALA A 64 12.84 18.25 -2.53
CA ALA A 64 11.41 17.96 -2.37
C ALA A 64 11.08 17.71 -0.90
N GLY A 65 10.14 18.46 -0.36
CA GLY A 65 9.57 18.26 0.96
C GLY A 65 8.39 17.29 0.94
N GLU A 66 7.64 17.25 2.03
CA GLU A 66 6.47 16.38 2.22
C GLU A 66 5.43 16.53 1.10
N ALA A 67 5.12 17.76 0.68
CA ALA A 67 4.19 18.01 -0.42
C ALA A 67 4.69 17.39 -1.74
N GLY A 68 5.97 17.49 -2.03
CA GLY A 68 6.57 16.90 -3.24
C GLY A 68 6.55 15.38 -3.22
N SER A 69 6.86 14.76 -2.07
CA SER A 69 6.79 13.31 -1.92
C SER A 69 5.35 12.79 -2.00
N SER A 70 4.38 13.48 -1.43
CA SER A 70 2.96 13.13 -1.52
C SER A 70 2.44 13.19 -2.95
N LEU A 71 2.80 14.22 -3.70
CA LEU A 71 2.45 14.33 -5.12
C LEU A 71 3.03 13.18 -5.97
N LEU A 72 4.26 12.77 -5.69
CA LEU A 72 4.85 11.62 -6.37
C LEU A 72 4.11 10.33 -6.02
N ILE A 73 3.80 10.12 -4.74
CA ILE A 73 3.05 8.93 -4.29
C ILE A 73 1.70 8.85 -5.00
N ASP A 74 0.96 9.94 -5.07
CA ASP A 74 -0.34 9.99 -5.75
C ASP A 74 -0.21 9.72 -7.25
N ARG A 75 0.83 10.27 -7.89
CA ARG A 75 1.14 9.99 -9.29
C ARG A 75 1.47 8.52 -9.53
N LEU A 76 2.31 7.93 -8.67
CA LEU A 76 2.66 6.51 -8.77
C LEU A 76 1.44 5.61 -8.60
N ARG A 77 0.55 5.93 -7.66
CA ARG A 77 -0.70 5.18 -7.46
C ARG A 77 -1.60 5.25 -8.69
N SER A 78 -1.86 6.44 -9.21
CA SER A 78 -2.70 6.62 -10.39
C SER A 78 -2.11 5.93 -11.63
N ALA A 79 -0.79 6.04 -11.84
CA ALA A 79 -0.10 5.37 -12.94
C ALA A 79 -0.12 3.84 -12.80
N LEU A 80 0.00 3.33 -11.57
CA LEU A 80 -0.06 1.90 -11.29
C LEU A 80 -1.45 1.34 -11.54
N ASP A 81 -2.50 2.05 -11.12
CA ASP A 81 -3.89 1.66 -11.36
C ASP A 81 -4.18 1.59 -12.87
N ALA A 82 -3.72 2.58 -13.63
CA ALA A 82 -3.83 2.57 -15.09
C ALA A 82 -3.06 1.41 -15.74
N ALA A 83 -1.84 1.11 -15.27
CA ALA A 83 -1.04 0.02 -15.78
C ALA A 83 -1.63 -1.36 -15.42
N ASN A 84 -2.33 -1.46 -14.30
CA ASN A 84 -3.00 -2.68 -13.85
C ASN A 84 -4.32 -2.97 -14.57
N ALA A 85 -4.94 -1.98 -15.20
CA ALA A 85 -6.28 -2.10 -15.81
C ALA A 85 -6.40 -3.22 -16.85
N GLY A 86 -5.30 -3.58 -17.54
CA GLY A 86 -5.28 -4.67 -18.52
C GLY A 86 -4.54 -5.92 -18.05
N ARG A 87 -4.14 -6.01 -16.78
CA ARG A 87 -3.34 -7.12 -16.26
C ARG A 87 -4.20 -8.19 -15.62
N VAL A 88 -3.94 -9.44 -16.00
CA VAL A 88 -4.54 -10.62 -15.34
C VAL A 88 -4.11 -10.70 -13.87
N THR A 89 -2.85 -10.34 -13.60
CA THR A 89 -2.31 -10.26 -12.24
C THR A 89 -1.85 -8.84 -11.97
N PRO A 90 -2.62 -8.08 -11.19
CA PRO A 90 -2.24 -6.73 -10.79
C PRO A 90 -0.97 -6.74 -9.93
N ILE A 91 -0.12 -5.73 -10.13
CA ILE A 91 1.04 -5.48 -9.28
C ILE A 91 0.61 -4.52 -8.17
N GLY A 92 0.96 -4.84 -6.93
CA GLY A 92 0.77 -3.97 -5.78
C GLY A 92 2.09 -3.40 -5.29
N LEU A 93 2.10 -2.12 -4.94
CA LEU A 93 3.23 -1.45 -4.32
C LEU A 93 2.78 -0.81 -3.01
N SER A 94 3.56 -1.02 -1.95
CA SER A 94 3.44 -0.31 -0.69
C SER A 94 4.53 0.75 -0.61
N ILE A 95 4.15 2.00 -0.38
CA ILE A 95 5.05 3.15 -0.41
C ILE A 95 4.95 3.90 0.90
N GLY A 96 6.10 4.19 1.51
CA GLY A 96 6.22 5.08 2.65
C GLY A 96 7.26 6.16 2.37
N SER A 97 7.05 7.37 2.86
CA SER A 97 7.98 8.48 2.68
C SER A 97 8.39 9.10 4.00
N ALA A 98 9.58 9.69 4.00
CA ALA A 98 10.07 10.56 5.07
C ALA A 98 10.83 11.73 4.47
N THR A 99 10.74 12.88 5.12
CA THR A 99 11.32 14.13 4.66
C THR A 99 12.38 14.62 5.67
N TRP A 100 13.55 14.99 5.16
CA TRP A 100 14.61 15.61 5.92
C TRP A 100 14.39 17.13 6.00
N PRO A 101 14.61 17.78 7.15
CA PRO A 101 14.97 17.20 8.45
C PRO A 101 13.79 16.78 9.33
N ASP A 102 12.54 16.96 8.87
CA ASP A 102 11.34 16.88 9.71
C ASP A 102 11.11 15.48 10.31
N ASN A 103 11.41 14.43 9.54
CA ASN A 103 11.17 13.05 9.94
C ASN A 103 12.43 12.29 10.40
N GLY A 104 13.55 12.99 10.57
CA GLY A 104 14.75 12.35 11.07
C GLY A 104 15.95 13.30 11.16
N SER A 105 16.76 13.12 12.20
CA SER A 105 18.00 13.86 12.42
C SER A 105 19.25 13.14 11.94
N SER A 106 19.10 11.94 11.40
CA SER A 106 20.14 11.15 10.76
C SER A 106 19.55 10.32 9.62
N ALA A 107 20.38 9.80 8.75
CA ALA A 107 19.96 8.93 7.65
C ALA A 107 19.21 7.69 8.16
N GLU A 108 19.70 7.08 9.25
CA GLU A 108 19.06 5.90 9.86
C GLU A 108 17.65 6.23 10.35
N ARG A 109 17.47 7.34 11.06
CA ARG A 109 16.15 7.75 11.56
C ARG A 109 15.20 8.11 10.44
N LEU A 110 15.70 8.73 9.38
CA LEU A 110 14.90 9.05 8.20
C LEU A 110 14.40 7.78 7.52
N LEU A 111 15.28 6.79 7.33
CA LEU A 111 14.91 5.49 6.75
C LEU A 111 13.96 4.71 7.65
N GLU A 112 14.15 4.74 8.98
CA GLU A 112 13.20 4.14 9.93
C GLU A 112 11.81 4.77 9.81
N SER A 113 11.73 6.08 9.69
CA SER A 113 10.46 6.80 9.52
C SER A 113 9.75 6.42 8.21
N ALA A 114 10.50 6.33 7.10
CA ALA A 114 9.97 5.89 5.83
C ALA A 114 9.52 4.42 5.86
N ASP A 115 10.28 3.56 6.54
CA ASP A 115 9.92 2.14 6.71
C ASP A 115 8.64 1.96 7.52
N MET A 116 8.48 2.70 8.61
CA MET A 116 7.24 2.70 9.39
C MET A 116 6.04 3.15 8.56
N ALA A 117 6.19 4.19 7.76
CA ALA A 117 5.12 4.68 6.87
C ALA A 117 4.78 3.63 5.79
N MET A 118 5.77 2.98 5.21
CA MET A 118 5.59 1.89 4.24
C MET A 118 4.88 0.69 4.89
N TYR A 119 5.28 0.30 6.08
CA TYR A 119 4.65 -0.79 6.82
C TYR A 119 3.17 -0.52 7.10
N GLN A 120 2.82 0.70 7.53
CA GLN A 120 1.43 1.10 7.74
C GLN A 120 0.62 1.01 6.44
N THR A 121 1.18 1.46 5.33
CA THR A 121 0.55 1.33 3.99
C THR A 121 0.31 -0.12 3.64
N LYS A 122 1.30 -0.99 3.87
CA LYS A 122 1.21 -2.43 3.63
C LYS A 122 0.10 -3.09 4.46
N GLN A 123 -0.02 -2.72 5.75
CA GLN A 123 -1.09 -3.22 6.61
C GLN A 123 -2.48 -2.78 6.15
N ARG A 124 -2.65 -1.52 5.76
CA ARG A 124 -3.92 -1.01 5.22
C ARG A 124 -4.33 -1.74 3.94
N ARG A 125 -3.39 -2.02 3.04
CA ARG A 125 -3.64 -2.74 1.80
C ARG A 125 -4.05 -4.20 2.07
N LYS A 126 -3.41 -4.88 3.01
CA LYS A 126 -3.81 -6.23 3.44
C LYS A 126 -5.21 -6.24 4.04
N ALA A 127 -5.54 -5.30 4.90
CA ALA A 127 -6.86 -5.17 5.51
C ALA A 127 -7.96 -4.92 4.46
N ALA A 128 -7.70 -4.11 3.44
CA ALA A 128 -8.63 -3.84 2.36
C ALA A 128 -8.88 -5.05 1.43
N ARG A 129 -7.95 -6.01 1.37
CA ARG A 129 -8.08 -7.25 0.58
C ARG A 129 -8.81 -8.36 1.33
N LEU A 130 -8.94 -8.27 2.65
CA LEU A 130 -9.75 -9.22 3.41
C LEU A 130 -11.22 -9.06 2.98
N PRO A 131 -11.93 -10.15 2.63
CA PRO A 131 -13.36 -10.06 2.38
C PRO A 131 -14.01 -9.42 3.61
N ALA A 132 -14.89 -8.45 3.38
CA ALA A 132 -15.71 -7.92 4.45
C ALA A 132 -16.26 -9.12 5.20
N LYS A 133 -16.00 -9.21 6.52
CA LYS A 133 -16.57 -10.26 7.35
C LYS A 133 -18.06 -10.22 7.08
N THR A 134 -18.57 -11.21 6.36
CA THR A 134 -19.99 -11.42 6.21
C THR A 134 -20.48 -11.61 7.63
N ILE A 135 -21.13 -10.61 8.18
CA ILE A 135 -21.84 -10.75 9.45
C ILE A 135 -22.82 -11.88 9.18
N PRO A 136 -22.71 -13.02 9.88
CA PRO A 136 -23.63 -14.11 9.61
C PRO A 136 -25.05 -13.57 9.79
N MET A 137 -25.89 -13.81 8.83
CA MET A 137 -27.28 -13.37 8.75
C MET A 137 -28.17 -14.00 9.83
N ARG A 138 -27.59 -14.43 10.93
CA ARG A 138 -28.30 -15.04 12.07
C ARG A 138 -28.93 -14.05 13.05
N VAL A 139 -28.60 -12.77 12.95
CA VAL A 139 -29.19 -11.75 13.84
C VAL A 139 -30.55 -11.24 13.32
N ARG A 140 -30.88 -11.48 12.05
CA ARG A 140 -32.18 -11.06 11.49
C ARG A 140 -33.33 -12.03 11.74
N ALA A 141 -33.06 -13.24 12.20
CA ALA A 141 -34.12 -14.23 12.44
C ALA A 141 -34.66 -14.20 13.90
N MET A 142 -34.13 -13.34 14.76
CA MET A 142 -34.60 -13.25 16.15
C MET A 142 -35.51 -12.03 16.43
N GLU A 143 -35.75 -11.18 15.45
CA GLU A 143 -36.65 -10.02 15.64
C GLU A 143 -38.08 -10.24 15.12
N ASP A 144 -38.38 -11.42 14.57
CA ASP A 144 -39.71 -11.72 14.01
C ASP A 144 -40.45 -12.88 14.68
N GLU A 145 -40.04 -13.24 15.90
CA GLU A 145 -40.92 -14.02 16.79
C GLU A 145 -41.81 -13.05 17.57
N THR A 146 -42.86 -12.63 16.90
CA THR A 146 -44.06 -12.16 17.60
C THR A 146 -44.52 -13.25 18.52
N LEU A 147 -44.33 -13.06 19.83
CA LEU A 147 -44.92 -13.84 20.85
C LEU A 147 -46.43 -13.95 20.62
N PRO A 148 -46.99 -15.17 20.56
CA PRO A 148 -48.45 -15.32 20.47
C PRO A 148 -49.03 -14.98 21.85
N TRP A 149 -49.47 -13.74 21.98
CA TRP A 149 -50.31 -13.34 23.08
C TRP A 149 -51.70 -13.92 22.88
N GLY A 150 -51.92 -15.12 23.45
CA GLY A 150 -53.27 -15.56 23.71
C GLY A 150 -53.86 -14.73 24.84
N GLY A 151 -54.69 -13.75 24.49
CA GLY A 151 -55.48 -13.02 25.47
C GLY A 151 -56.44 -13.95 26.22
N PRO A 152 -56.76 -13.69 27.51
CA PRO A 152 -57.73 -14.48 28.23
C PRO A 152 -59.09 -14.23 27.67
N THR A 153 -59.77 -15.28 27.19
CA THR A 153 -61.20 -15.28 26.92
C THR A 153 -61.92 -15.22 28.26
N SER A 154 -62.47 -14.08 28.56
CA SER A 154 -63.52 -13.97 29.59
C SER A 154 -64.77 -14.61 29.07
N GLY A 155 -65.06 -15.81 29.59
CA GLY A 155 -66.41 -16.36 29.47
C GLY A 155 -67.19 -15.98 30.72
N SER A 156 -68.34 -15.45 30.51
CA SER A 156 -69.42 -15.19 31.49
C SER A 156 -69.96 -16.46 32.15
#